data_f63f80b391a09d283dcc75f5e0bd8a09
#
_entry.id   f63f80b391a09d283dcc75f5e0bd8a09
#
_cell.length_a   1.000
_cell.length_b   1.000
_cell.length_c   1.000
_cell.angle_alpha   90.00
_cell.angle_beta   90.00
_cell.angle_gamma   90.00
#
_symmetry.space_group_name_H-M   'P 1'
#
loop_
_entity.id
_entity.type
_entity.pdbx_description
1 polymer ?
#
loop_
_entity_poly.entity_id
_entity_poly.type
_entity_poly.pdbx_seq_one_letter_code
_entity_poly.pdbx_strand_id
1 'polypeptide(L)'
;MLERLKLEVLEQNLELPENRLVVGSGGNVSGRDRETGLVVIKPSGVKFSRLSKESLVVVDLDGNVIEGVMKPSVDTGIHLYIYKQRDDVSGITHTHSPYATSFAARGENIPAVLTPITHMLGRDIPCSRYATAGEVDTGRAVIEAAAGGKAALVKAHGVFTMGSSATEATNIAIYLEEAAKTTHLALLRGPVEELPKEEVERCYQWFCENYGQSGRKKVDV
;
A
#
# COMPACT_ATOMS: atom_id res chain seq x y z
N MET A 1 -11.90 15.07 15.94
CA MET A 1 -12.67 14.10 15.13
C MET A 1 -11.72 12.98 14.70
N LEU A 2 -12.19 11.73 14.57
CA LEU A 2 -11.42 10.56 14.10
C LEU A 2 -10.10 10.28 14.85
N GLU A 3 -10.04 10.48 16.15
CA GLU A 3 -8.81 10.40 16.95
C GLU A 3 -8.08 9.06 16.82
N ARG A 4 -8.85 7.95 16.80
CA ARG A 4 -8.29 6.60 16.64
C ARG A 4 -7.68 6.41 15.25
N LEU A 5 -8.39 6.85 14.21
CA LEU A 5 -7.90 6.75 12.83
C LEU A 5 -6.67 7.63 12.60
N LYS A 6 -6.64 8.84 13.19
CA LYS A 6 -5.44 9.71 13.13
C LYS A 6 -4.24 9.06 13.79
N LEU A 7 -4.44 8.39 14.93
CA LEU A 7 -3.35 7.68 15.60
C LEU A 7 -2.83 6.54 14.73
N GLU A 8 -3.71 5.71 14.19
CA GLU A 8 -3.34 4.63 13.27
C GLU A 8 -2.57 5.18 12.06
N VAL A 9 -3.10 6.19 11.38
CA VAL A 9 -2.44 6.79 10.19
C VAL A 9 -1.09 7.39 10.54
N LEU A 10 -0.95 8.03 11.72
CA LEU A 10 0.34 8.53 12.19
C LEU A 10 1.35 7.39 12.38
N GLU A 11 0.99 6.36 13.14
CA GLU A 11 1.84 5.20 13.40
C GLU A 11 2.30 4.56 12.09
N GLN A 12 1.38 4.34 11.15
CA GLN A 12 1.71 3.74 9.88
C GLN A 12 2.60 4.63 8.99
N ASN A 13 2.45 5.95 9.05
CA ASN A 13 3.40 6.85 8.37
C ASN A 13 4.80 6.76 9.00
N LEU A 14 4.93 6.63 10.31
CA LEU A 14 6.22 6.50 10.99
C LEU A 14 6.92 5.16 10.69
N GLU A 15 6.19 4.10 10.44
CA GLU A 15 6.69 2.79 10.01
C GLU A 15 7.42 2.86 8.65
N LEU A 16 7.05 3.79 7.75
CA LEU A 16 7.62 3.84 6.40
C LEU A 16 9.15 4.08 6.41
N PRO A 17 9.70 5.09 7.08
CA PRO A 17 11.15 5.28 7.16
C PRO A 17 11.85 4.20 7.99
N GLU A 18 11.22 3.65 9.03
CA GLU A 18 11.78 2.57 9.85
C GLU A 18 12.03 1.32 9.02
N ASN A 19 11.11 1.00 8.10
CA ASN A 19 11.23 -0.11 7.16
C ASN A 19 11.95 0.28 5.84
N ARG A 20 12.53 1.48 5.74
CA ARG A 20 13.27 1.97 4.56
C ARG A 20 12.45 2.01 3.27
N LEU A 21 11.15 2.20 3.39
CA LEU A 21 10.24 2.25 2.24
C LEU A 21 10.22 3.62 1.55
N VAL A 22 10.75 4.64 2.21
CA VAL A 22 10.70 6.03 1.76
C VAL A 22 11.98 6.80 2.12
N VAL A 23 12.20 7.92 1.42
CA VAL A 23 13.30 8.84 1.67
C VAL A 23 12.76 10.26 1.85
N GLY A 24 13.26 10.99 2.84
CA GLY A 24 12.94 12.41 3.07
C GLY A 24 11.50 12.62 3.54
N SER A 25 10.65 13.16 2.69
CA SER A 25 9.21 13.36 2.93
C SER A 25 8.33 12.66 1.89
N GLY A 26 8.95 11.89 0.98
CA GLY A 26 8.26 11.14 -0.07
C GLY A 26 7.46 9.97 0.50
N GLY A 27 6.38 9.60 -0.17
CA GLY A 27 5.46 8.57 0.31
C GLY A 27 4.52 9.04 1.41
N ASN A 28 3.46 8.29 1.62
CA ASN A 28 2.43 8.62 2.60
C ASN A 28 1.49 7.43 2.86
N VAL A 29 0.80 7.51 4.00
CA VAL A 29 -0.30 6.61 4.35
C VAL A 29 -1.55 7.43 4.57
N SER A 30 -2.69 6.90 4.16
CA SER A 30 -4.02 7.41 4.50
C SER A 30 -4.92 6.31 5.06
N GLY A 31 -5.94 6.74 5.79
CA GLY A 31 -7.02 5.87 6.27
C GLY A 31 -8.37 6.50 6.04
N ARG A 32 -9.36 5.68 5.64
CA ARG A 32 -10.75 6.10 5.46
C ARG A 32 -11.61 5.57 6.59
N ASP A 33 -12.37 6.46 7.21
CA ASP A 33 -13.50 6.09 8.07
C ASP A 33 -14.72 5.76 7.22
N ARG A 34 -15.24 4.55 7.34
CA ARG A 34 -16.35 4.08 6.49
C ARG A 34 -17.70 4.67 6.88
N GLU A 35 -17.87 5.07 8.13
CA GLU A 35 -19.14 5.61 8.62
C GLU A 35 -19.36 7.04 8.11
N THR A 36 -18.30 7.85 8.15
CA THR A 36 -18.35 9.25 7.73
C THR A 36 -17.91 9.51 6.30
N GLY A 37 -17.17 8.55 5.70
CA GLY A 37 -16.50 8.71 4.41
C GLY A 37 -15.26 9.60 4.47
N LEU A 38 -14.88 10.12 5.64
CA LEU A 38 -13.75 11.02 5.78
C LEU A 38 -12.40 10.25 5.72
N VAL A 39 -11.40 10.92 5.17
CA VAL A 39 -10.06 10.37 4.97
C VAL A 39 -9.04 11.18 5.76
N VAL A 40 -8.24 10.49 6.55
CA VAL A 40 -7.06 11.06 7.23
C VAL A 40 -5.83 10.81 6.38
N ILE A 41 -5.03 11.84 6.13
CA ILE A 41 -3.84 11.73 5.28
C ILE A 41 -2.68 12.59 5.79
N LYS A 42 -1.46 12.16 5.46
CA LYS A 42 -0.22 12.89 5.75
C LYS A 42 -0.19 14.26 5.05
N PRO A 43 0.29 15.32 5.71
CA PRO A 43 0.50 16.62 5.08
C PRO A 43 1.64 16.58 4.06
N SER A 44 1.54 17.43 3.04
CA SER A 44 2.53 17.58 1.97
C SER A 44 3.88 18.11 2.50
N GLY A 45 4.97 17.49 2.07
CA GLY A 45 6.35 18.00 2.31
C GLY A 45 6.84 17.93 3.76
N VAL A 46 6.03 17.41 4.70
CA VAL A 46 6.43 17.27 6.10
C VAL A 46 7.26 16.00 6.28
N LYS A 47 8.46 16.15 6.87
CA LYS A 47 9.33 15.01 7.21
C LYS A 47 8.67 14.13 8.24
N PHE A 48 8.86 12.81 8.14
CA PHE A 48 8.27 11.82 9.06
C PHE A 48 8.62 12.11 10.53
N SER A 49 9.87 12.51 10.81
CA SER A 49 10.32 12.87 12.17
C SER A 49 9.62 14.10 12.78
N ARG A 50 8.84 14.84 12.01
CA ARG A 50 8.06 16.01 12.44
C ARG A 50 6.56 15.80 12.38
N LEU A 51 6.13 14.59 12.01
CA LEU A 51 4.71 14.27 12.03
C LEU A 51 4.20 14.17 13.45
N SER A 52 3.03 14.70 13.67
CA SER A 52 2.21 14.49 14.86
C SER A 52 0.77 14.28 14.43
N LYS A 53 -0.05 13.83 15.34
CA LYS A 53 -1.48 13.63 15.09
C LYS A 53 -2.18 14.91 14.65
N GLU A 54 -1.78 16.06 15.22
CA GLU A 54 -2.30 17.39 14.92
C GLU A 54 -1.87 17.89 13.54
N SER A 55 -0.76 17.36 12.98
CA SER A 55 -0.29 17.71 11.65
C SER A 55 -1.04 17.01 10.53
N LEU A 56 -1.76 15.91 10.84
CA LEU A 56 -2.53 15.18 9.84
C LEU A 56 -3.74 16.00 9.37
N VAL A 57 -4.13 15.77 8.13
CA VAL A 57 -5.23 16.48 7.49
C VAL A 57 -6.40 15.53 7.30
N VAL A 58 -7.62 15.98 7.60
CA VAL A 58 -8.85 15.27 7.31
C VAL A 58 -9.50 15.89 6.11
N VAL A 59 -9.83 15.08 5.11
CA VAL A 59 -10.51 15.50 3.88
C VAL A 59 -11.76 14.67 3.65
N ASP A 60 -12.75 15.22 2.95
CA ASP A 60 -13.83 14.42 2.39
C ASP A 60 -13.40 13.72 1.08
N LEU A 61 -14.28 12.89 0.52
CA LEU A 61 -13.97 12.19 -0.74
C LEU A 61 -13.87 13.13 -1.95
N ASP A 62 -14.34 14.37 -1.86
CA ASP A 62 -14.21 15.38 -2.91
C ASP A 62 -12.94 16.24 -2.77
N GLY A 63 -12.16 15.99 -1.70
CA GLY A 63 -10.88 16.65 -1.45
C GLY A 63 -10.98 17.94 -0.65
N ASN A 64 -12.15 18.28 -0.13
CA ASN A 64 -12.32 19.43 0.75
C ASN A 64 -11.68 19.13 2.11
N VAL A 65 -10.89 20.08 2.62
CA VAL A 65 -10.29 19.96 3.95
C VAL A 65 -11.38 20.21 5.00
N ILE A 66 -11.64 19.19 5.81
CA ILE A 66 -12.61 19.22 6.91
C ILE A 66 -11.95 19.58 8.24
N GLU A 67 -10.72 19.08 8.45
CA GLU A 67 -9.93 19.37 9.66
C GLU A 67 -8.44 19.39 9.34
N GLY A 68 -7.71 20.28 9.98
CA GLY A 68 -6.28 20.49 9.80
C GLY A 68 -5.97 21.84 9.18
N VAL A 69 -4.75 22.34 9.44
CA VAL A 69 -4.27 23.65 8.94
C VAL A 69 -3.20 23.50 7.86
N MET A 70 -2.71 22.28 7.65
CA MET A 70 -1.67 21.98 6.67
C MET A 70 -2.28 21.61 5.32
N LYS A 71 -1.49 21.74 4.26
CA LYS A 71 -1.85 21.26 2.94
C LYS A 71 -1.77 19.72 2.91
N PRO A 72 -2.80 19.00 2.48
CA PRO A 72 -2.75 17.54 2.36
C PRO A 72 -1.70 17.11 1.33
N SER A 73 -1.28 15.83 1.36
CA SER A 73 -0.33 15.26 0.40
C SER A 73 -0.73 15.58 -1.04
N VAL A 74 0.24 15.75 -1.91
CA VAL A 74 0.02 15.89 -3.36
C VAL A 74 -0.66 14.64 -3.96
N ASP A 75 -0.53 13.49 -3.31
CA ASP A 75 -1.15 12.24 -3.74
C ASP A 75 -2.60 12.07 -3.26
N THR A 76 -3.15 13.06 -2.53
CA THR A 76 -4.51 12.96 -1.98
C THR A 76 -5.54 12.62 -3.05
N GLY A 77 -5.50 13.26 -4.22
CA GLY A 77 -6.41 12.95 -5.32
C GLY A 77 -6.35 11.50 -5.79
N ILE A 78 -5.17 10.89 -5.77
CA ILE A 78 -4.95 9.48 -6.12
C ILE A 78 -5.65 8.58 -5.09
N HIS A 79 -5.40 8.83 -3.79
CA HIS A 79 -6.01 8.05 -2.70
C HIS A 79 -7.53 8.15 -2.72
N LEU A 80 -8.08 9.37 -2.88
CA LEU A 80 -9.52 9.59 -2.95
C LEU A 80 -10.16 8.88 -4.14
N TYR A 81 -9.48 8.88 -5.31
CA TYR A 81 -9.95 8.13 -6.47
C TYR A 81 -10.03 6.64 -6.17
N ILE A 82 -8.98 6.06 -5.57
CA ILE A 82 -8.96 4.63 -5.19
C ILE A 82 -10.10 4.32 -4.20
N TYR A 83 -10.30 5.14 -3.16
CA TYR A 83 -11.40 4.95 -2.21
C TYR A 83 -12.78 5.02 -2.84
N LYS A 84 -12.96 5.88 -3.86
CA LYS A 84 -14.23 5.96 -4.62
C LYS A 84 -14.50 4.72 -5.48
N GLN A 85 -13.46 4.02 -5.91
CA GLN A 85 -13.57 2.82 -6.76
C GLN A 85 -13.59 1.50 -5.97
N ARG A 86 -13.17 1.50 -4.71
CA ARG A 86 -12.93 0.31 -3.88
C ARG A 86 -13.55 0.48 -2.49
N ASP A 87 -14.78 0.00 -2.32
CA ASP A 87 -15.47 0.06 -1.02
C ASP A 87 -14.82 -0.85 0.04
N ASP A 88 -14.12 -1.89 -0.38
CA ASP A 88 -13.39 -2.80 0.50
C ASP A 88 -12.09 -2.21 1.05
N VAL A 89 -11.57 -1.11 0.45
CA VAL A 89 -10.34 -0.43 0.87
C VAL A 89 -10.64 0.66 1.89
N SER A 90 -9.95 0.62 3.04
CA SER A 90 -9.99 1.67 4.08
C SER A 90 -8.59 2.17 4.46
N GLY A 91 -7.52 1.60 3.91
CA GLY A 91 -6.16 2.07 4.05
C GLY A 91 -5.41 2.03 2.73
N ILE A 92 -4.57 3.03 2.48
CA ILE A 92 -3.70 3.10 1.30
C ILE A 92 -2.33 3.55 1.75
N THR A 93 -1.29 2.86 1.26
CA THR A 93 0.11 3.23 1.46
C THR A 93 0.78 3.44 0.11
N HIS A 94 1.43 4.59 -0.05
CA HIS A 94 2.27 4.91 -1.21
C HIS A 94 3.73 5.00 -0.81
N THR A 95 4.60 4.30 -1.54
CA THR A 95 6.04 4.22 -1.26
C THR A 95 6.88 4.37 -2.52
N HIS A 96 8.16 4.74 -2.31
CA HIS A 96 9.21 4.68 -3.32
C HIS A 96 10.29 3.67 -2.90
N SER A 97 9.86 2.55 -2.36
CA SER A 97 10.73 1.50 -1.84
C SER A 97 11.65 0.95 -2.94
N PRO A 98 12.99 0.84 -2.70
CA PRO A 98 13.97 0.79 -3.79
C PRO A 98 13.86 -0.45 -4.67
N TYR A 99 13.61 -1.62 -4.10
CA TYR A 99 13.55 -2.84 -4.89
C TYR A 99 12.27 -2.96 -5.71
N ALA A 100 11.11 -2.67 -5.11
CA ALA A 100 9.85 -2.65 -5.85
C ALA A 100 9.85 -1.56 -6.93
N THR A 101 10.39 -0.37 -6.61
CA THR A 101 10.52 0.72 -7.58
C THR A 101 11.49 0.37 -8.71
N SER A 102 12.48 -0.53 -8.51
CA SER A 102 13.35 -0.99 -9.59
C SER A 102 12.59 -1.76 -10.67
N PHE A 103 11.59 -2.57 -10.29
CA PHE A 103 10.66 -3.20 -11.24
C PHE A 103 9.76 -2.18 -11.92
N ALA A 104 9.22 -1.24 -11.15
CA ALA A 104 8.40 -0.14 -11.69
C ALA A 104 9.16 0.70 -12.73
N ALA A 105 10.46 1.00 -12.49
CA ALA A 105 11.31 1.73 -13.42
C ALA A 105 11.48 1.00 -14.76
N ARG A 106 11.48 -0.33 -14.75
CA ARG A 106 11.52 -1.17 -15.95
C ARG A 106 10.15 -1.39 -16.58
N GLY A 107 9.06 -1.07 -15.86
CA GLY A 107 7.69 -1.39 -16.28
C GLY A 107 7.39 -2.89 -16.22
N GLU A 108 8.04 -3.60 -15.31
CA GLU A 108 7.92 -5.05 -15.12
C GLU A 108 7.11 -5.37 -13.87
N ASN A 109 6.35 -6.47 -13.91
CA ASN A 109 5.71 -7.04 -12.72
C ASN A 109 6.77 -7.64 -11.78
N ILE A 110 6.44 -7.73 -10.49
CA ILE A 110 7.20 -8.60 -9.58
C ILE A 110 6.56 -9.98 -9.65
N PRO A 111 7.28 -11.01 -10.17
CA PRO A 111 6.71 -12.34 -10.35
C PRO A 111 6.48 -13.06 -9.03
N ALA A 112 5.50 -13.96 -8.99
CA ALA A 112 5.17 -14.77 -7.83
C ALA A 112 6.14 -15.97 -7.69
N VAL A 113 7.39 -15.69 -7.29
CA VAL A 113 8.46 -16.71 -7.15
C VAL A 113 8.69 -17.15 -5.70
N LEU A 114 8.03 -16.51 -4.74
CA LEU A 114 8.22 -16.73 -3.32
C LEU A 114 6.88 -16.91 -2.61
N THR A 115 6.80 -17.90 -1.70
CA THR A 115 5.58 -18.09 -0.90
C THR A 115 5.20 -16.86 -0.04
N PRO A 116 6.11 -16.08 0.56
CA PRO A 116 5.72 -14.87 1.30
C PRO A 116 4.93 -13.85 0.48
N ILE A 117 5.22 -13.69 -0.82
CA ILE A 117 4.45 -12.79 -1.69
C ILE A 117 3.04 -13.34 -1.95
N THR A 118 2.95 -14.67 -2.15
CA THR A 118 1.65 -15.32 -2.39
C THR A 118 0.77 -15.30 -1.15
N HIS A 119 1.36 -15.40 0.05
CA HIS A 119 0.64 -15.33 1.32
C HIS A 119 -0.11 -14.00 1.50
N MET A 120 0.49 -12.90 1.12
CA MET A 120 -0.11 -11.57 1.33
C MET A 120 -1.00 -11.12 0.18
N LEU A 121 -0.68 -11.51 -1.06
CA LEU A 121 -1.29 -10.94 -2.25
C LEU A 121 -1.99 -11.94 -3.15
N GLY A 122 -1.68 -13.24 -3.04
CA GLY A 122 -2.32 -14.31 -3.81
C GLY A 122 -2.05 -14.25 -5.32
N ARG A 123 -1.00 -13.49 -5.73
CA ARG A 123 -0.66 -13.28 -7.15
C ARG A 123 0.70 -12.58 -7.31
N ASP A 124 1.16 -12.44 -8.54
CA ASP A 124 2.19 -11.48 -8.93
C ASP A 124 1.77 -10.03 -8.59
N ILE A 125 2.72 -9.12 -8.52
CA ILE A 125 2.43 -7.70 -8.31
C ILE A 125 2.52 -7.01 -9.67
N PRO A 126 1.38 -6.57 -10.22
CA PRO A 126 1.33 -5.97 -11.55
C PRO A 126 1.96 -4.57 -11.58
N CYS A 127 2.59 -4.23 -12.70
CA CYS A 127 3.03 -2.88 -13.01
C CYS A 127 2.02 -2.21 -13.95
N SER A 128 1.56 -1.01 -13.57
CA SER A 128 0.65 -0.23 -14.37
C SER A 128 1.34 0.37 -15.61
N ARG A 129 0.53 0.93 -16.51
CA ARG A 129 1.02 1.89 -17.51
C ARG A 129 1.63 3.12 -16.82
N TYR A 130 2.42 3.89 -17.55
CA TYR A 130 2.84 5.22 -17.08
C TYR A 130 1.63 6.13 -16.86
N ALA A 131 1.65 6.88 -15.78
CA ALA A 131 0.69 7.93 -15.45
C ALA A 131 1.44 9.11 -14.82
N THR A 132 0.93 10.33 -15.02
CA THR A 132 1.55 11.54 -14.47
C THR A 132 1.39 11.57 -12.94
N ALA A 133 2.52 11.72 -12.23
CA ALA A 133 2.53 11.74 -10.77
C ALA A 133 1.65 12.88 -10.19
N GLY A 134 0.94 12.58 -9.10
CA GLY A 134 0.06 13.53 -8.41
C GLY A 134 -1.31 13.73 -9.07
N GLU A 135 -1.58 13.13 -10.23
CA GLU A 135 -2.85 13.24 -10.92
C GLU A 135 -3.77 12.04 -10.65
N VAL A 136 -5.08 12.25 -10.77
CA VAL A 136 -6.11 11.19 -10.64
C VAL A 136 -5.87 10.04 -11.62
N ASP A 137 -5.23 10.30 -12.77
CA ASP A 137 -4.88 9.27 -13.75
C ASP A 137 -3.94 8.20 -13.18
N THR A 138 -3.08 8.55 -12.22
CA THR A 138 -2.29 7.56 -11.46
C THR A 138 -3.21 6.62 -10.67
N GLY A 139 -4.23 7.14 -10.00
CA GLY A 139 -5.22 6.31 -9.30
C GLY A 139 -5.96 5.35 -10.21
N ARG A 140 -6.32 5.82 -11.41
CA ARG A 140 -6.93 4.98 -12.45
C ARG A 140 -5.98 3.86 -12.88
N ALA A 141 -4.72 4.20 -13.17
CA ALA A 141 -3.71 3.22 -13.56
C ALA A 141 -3.46 2.16 -12.47
N VAL A 142 -3.46 2.57 -11.19
CA VAL A 142 -3.37 1.65 -10.05
C VAL A 142 -4.56 0.69 -10.01
N ILE A 143 -5.79 1.18 -10.13
CA ILE A 143 -7.01 0.34 -10.09
C ILE A 143 -7.05 -0.63 -11.27
N GLU A 144 -6.73 -0.16 -12.47
CA GLU A 144 -6.66 -0.99 -13.68
C GLU A 144 -5.65 -2.13 -13.53
N ALA A 145 -4.43 -1.82 -13.07
CA ALA A 145 -3.38 -2.82 -12.89
C ALA A 145 -3.68 -3.79 -11.73
N ALA A 146 -4.12 -3.27 -10.60
CA ALA A 146 -4.43 -4.10 -9.44
C ALA A 146 -5.55 -5.11 -9.71
N ALA A 147 -6.50 -4.79 -10.62
CA ALA A 147 -7.59 -5.69 -11.03
C ALA A 147 -8.27 -6.40 -9.84
N GLY A 148 -8.65 -5.63 -8.82
CA GLY A 148 -9.23 -6.14 -7.58
C GLY A 148 -8.22 -6.59 -6.52
N GLY A 149 -6.93 -6.71 -6.84
CA GLY A 149 -5.87 -7.03 -5.89
C GLY A 149 -5.54 -5.87 -4.93
N LYS A 150 -4.59 -6.11 -4.03
CA LYS A 150 -4.22 -5.19 -2.95
C LYS A 150 -2.96 -4.36 -3.23
N ALA A 151 -2.31 -4.53 -4.38
CA ALA A 151 -1.09 -3.81 -4.71
C ALA A 151 -0.95 -3.60 -6.23
N ALA A 152 -0.29 -2.52 -6.61
CA ALA A 152 0.20 -2.28 -7.95
C ALA A 152 1.46 -1.40 -7.92
N LEU A 153 2.39 -1.68 -8.82
CA LEU A 153 3.48 -0.78 -9.16
C LEU A 153 2.95 0.28 -10.15
N VAL A 154 3.43 1.50 -10.03
CA VAL A 154 3.19 2.55 -11.03
C VAL A 154 4.46 2.71 -11.85
N LYS A 155 4.37 2.46 -13.15
CA LYS A 155 5.52 2.54 -14.06
C LYS A 155 6.27 3.87 -13.91
N ALA A 156 7.59 3.76 -13.73
CA ALA A 156 8.52 4.88 -13.55
C ALA A 156 8.22 5.78 -12.31
N HIS A 157 7.51 5.25 -11.29
CA HIS A 157 7.16 6.05 -10.12
C HIS A 157 7.41 5.29 -8.80
N GLY A 158 6.57 4.36 -8.43
CA GLY A 158 6.63 3.69 -7.13
C GLY A 158 5.53 2.66 -6.94
N VAL A 159 5.05 2.53 -5.71
CA VAL A 159 4.13 1.46 -5.30
C VAL A 159 2.91 2.04 -4.60
N PHE A 160 1.74 1.46 -4.86
CA PHE A 160 0.53 1.65 -4.06
C PHE A 160 0.08 0.30 -3.52
N THR A 161 -0.19 0.27 -2.21
CA THR A 161 -0.81 -0.88 -1.54
C THR A 161 -2.10 -0.46 -0.87
N MET A 162 -3.05 -1.38 -0.82
CA MET A 162 -4.43 -1.16 -0.39
C MET A 162 -4.83 -2.23 0.62
N GLY A 163 -5.56 -1.83 1.65
CA GLY A 163 -6.03 -2.74 2.69
C GLY A 163 -7.34 -2.30 3.32
N SER A 164 -7.90 -3.15 4.17
CA SER A 164 -9.08 -2.87 4.98
C SER A 164 -8.79 -1.88 6.14
N SER A 165 -7.52 -1.55 6.37
CA SER A 165 -7.04 -0.55 7.33
C SER A 165 -5.69 0.03 6.86
N ALA A 166 -5.26 1.16 7.43
CA ALA A 166 -3.94 1.73 7.17
C ALA A 166 -2.83 0.75 7.57
N THR A 167 -3.02 0.03 8.67
CA THR A 167 -2.10 -1.01 9.16
C THR A 167 -1.95 -2.15 8.14
N GLU A 168 -3.04 -2.66 7.59
CA GLU A 168 -2.95 -3.72 6.57
C GLU A 168 -2.22 -3.23 5.31
N ALA A 169 -2.56 -2.04 4.81
CA ALA A 169 -1.92 -1.47 3.64
C ALA A 169 -0.40 -1.31 3.82
N THR A 170 0.04 -0.82 4.99
CA THR A 170 1.46 -0.66 5.30
C THR A 170 2.18 -2.01 5.44
N ASN A 171 1.58 -2.98 6.11
CA ASN A 171 2.13 -4.34 6.21
C ASN A 171 2.34 -4.95 4.81
N ILE A 172 1.37 -4.79 3.91
CA ILE A 172 1.51 -5.25 2.52
C ILE A 172 2.71 -4.57 1.85
N ALA A 173 2.91 -3.27 2.03
CA ALA A 173 4.05 -2.55 1.46
C ALA A 173 5.40 -3.07 1.98
N ILE A 174 5.50 -3.39 3.27
CA ILE A 174 6.71 -3.95 3.89
C ILE A 174 7.04 -5.32 3.29
N TYR A 175 6.08 -6.24 3.27
CA TYR A 175 6.29 -7.58 2.71
C TYR A 175 6.54 -7.56 1.20
N LEU A 176 5.88 -6.64 0.48
CA LEU A 176 6.09 -6.44 -0.95
C LEU A 176 7.53 -6.03 -1.25
N GLU A 177 8.09 -5.08 -0.49
CA GLU A 177 9.47 -4.64 -0.68
C GLU A 177 10.48 -5.75 -0.37
N GLU A 178 10.26 -6.54 0.70
CA GLU A 178 11.15 -7.67 1.03
C GLU A 178 11.10 -8.76 -0.05
N ALA A 179 9.91 -9.05 -0.59
CA ALA A 179 9.75 -9.98 -1.69
C ALA A 179 10.40 -9.45 -2.98
N ALA A 180 10.22 -8.17 -3.30
CA ALA A 180 10.85 -7.50 -4.43
C ALA A 180 12.37 -7.57 -4.34
N LYS A 181 12.94 -7.29 -3.15
CA LYS A 181 14.36 -7.39 -2.88
C LYS A 181 14.90 -8.79 -3.12
N THR A 182 14.27 -9.80 -2.56
CA THR A 182 14.70 -11.19 -2.72
C THR A 182 14.59 -11.64 -4.17
N THR A 183 13.51 -11.29 -4.86
CA THR A 183 13.31 -11.59 -6.29
C THR A 183 14.36 -10.88 -7.15
N HIS A 184 14.63 -9.60 -6.89
CA HIS A 184 15.68 -8.84 -7.58
C HIS A 184 17.06 -9.50 -7.44
N LEU A 185 17.44 -9.90 -6.20
CA LEU A 185 18.69 -10.57 -5.94
C LEU A 185 18.78 -11.96 -6.62
N ALA A 186 17.67 -12.69 -6.71
CA ALA A 186 17.61 -13.96 -7.43
C ALA A 186 17.83 -13.76 -8.94
N LEU A 187 17.18 -12.74 -9.52
CA LEU A 187 17.31 -12.39 -10.95
C LEU A 187 18.74 -12.02 -11.35
N LEU A 188 19.55 -11.46 -10.43
CA LEU A 188 20.99 -11.22 -10.69
C LEU A 188 21.78 -12.50 -10.89
N ARG A 189 21.27 -13.65 -10.47
CA ARG A 189 21.91 -14.97 -10.59
C ARG A 189 21.42 -15.77 -11.79
N GLY A 190 20.39 -15.27 -12.47
CA GLY A 190 19.76 -15.89 -13.65
C GLY A 190 18.24 -15.80 -13.62
N PRO A 191 17.58 -16.38 -14.62
CA PRO A 191 16.13 -16.40 -14.66
C PRO A 191 15.54 -17.15 -13.46
N VAL A 192 14.37 -16.71 -13.02
CA VAL A 192 13.59 -17.36 -11.94
C VAL A 192 12.38 -18.06 -12.54
N GLU A 193 11.90 -19.10 -11.86
CA GLU A 193 10.68 -19.82 -12.22
C GLU A 193 9.54 -19.35 -11.30
N GLU A 194 8.42 -18.99 -11.88
CA GLU A 194 7.23 -18.61 -11.13
C GLU A 194 6.55 -19.85 -10.53
N LEU A 195 5.95 -19.66 -9.36
CA LEU A 195 5.13 -20.70 -8.75
C LEU A 195 3.89 -20.99 -9.61
N PRO A 196 3.46 -22.25 -9.73
CA PRO A 196 2.21 -22.58 -10.40
C PRO A 196 1.03 -21.81 -9.79
N LYS A 197 0.07 -21.39 -10.61
CA LYS A 197 -1.09 -20.59 -10.15
C LYS A 197 -1.87 -21.27 -9.03
N GLU A 198 -2.05 -22.57 -9.12
CA GLU A 198 -2.73 -23.39 -8.11
C GLU A 198 -1.98 -23.37 -6.77
N GLU A 199 -0.66 -23.35 -6.81
CA GLU A 199 0.17 -23.24 -5.61
C GLU A 199 0.10 -21.85 -5.00
N VAL A 200 0.11 -20.80 -5.82
CA VAL A 200 -0.08 -19.41 -5.39
C VAL A 200 -1.41 -19.26 -4.66
N GLU A 201 -2.51 -19.77 -5.24
CA GLU A 201 -3.85 -19.70 -4.66
C GLU A 201 -3.94 -20.52 -3.36
N ARG A 202 -3.39 -21.74 -3.36
CA ARG A 202 -3.35 -22.61 -2.17
C ARG A 202 -2.60 -21.93 -1.01
N CYS A 203 -1.45 -21.32 -1.27
CA CYS A 203 -0.66 -20.62 -0.27
C CYS A 203 -1.40 -19.42 0.30
N TYR A 204 -2.09 -18.65 -0.54
CA TYR A 204 -2.88 -17.50 -0.11
C TYR A 204 -4.05 -17.91 0.80
N GLN A 205 -4.83 -18.90 0.39
CA GLN A 205 -5.94 -19.42 1.18
C GLN A 205 -5.47 -19.96 2.53
N TRP A 206 -4.42 -20.78 2.52
CA TRP A 206 -3.84 -21.32 3.75
C TRP A 206 -3.40 -20.20 4.71
N PHE A 207 -2.77 -19.14 4.19
CA PHE A 207 -2.33 -18.02 5.00
C PHE A 207 -3.52 -17.26 5.60
N CYS A 208 -4.55 -16.97 4.83
CA CYS A 208 -5.77 -16.32 5.31
C CYS A 208 -6.46 -17.10 6.44
N GLU A 209 -6.41 -18.43 6.38
CA GLU A 209 -7.08 -19.29 7.35
C GLU A 209 -6.25 -19.55 8.62
N ASN A 210 -4.92 -19.52 8.52
CA ASN A 210 -4.05 -20.06 9.57
C ASN A 210 -3.10 -19.01 10.18
N TYR A 211 -2.87 -17.87 9.54
CA TYR A 211 -1.91 -16.90 10.02
C TYR A 211 -2.51 -15.92 11.03
N GLY A 212 -1.72 -15.63 12.08
CA GLY A 212 -2.10 -14.70 13.14
C GLY A 212 -2.92 -15.33 14.26
N GLN A 213 -3.32 -14.49 15.22
CA GLN A 213 -4.05 -14.95 16.41
C GLN A 213 -5.54 -15.20 16.16
N SER A 214 -6.08 -14.71 15.03
CA SER A 214 -7.48 -14.91 14.63
C SER A 214 -7.76 -16.32 14.05
N GLY A 215 -6.74 -17.03 13.59
CA GLY A 215 -6.84 -18.39 13.04
C GLY A 215 -6.98 -19.52 14.08
N ARG A 216 -6.92 -19.23 15.37
CA ARG A 216 -7.16 -20.27 16.38
C ARG A 216 -8.64 -20.57 16.48
N LYS A 217 -9.10 -21.69 15.87
CA LYS A 217 -10.30 -22.39 16.33
C LYS A 217 -10.17 -22.55 17.84
N LYS A 218 -11.20 -22.12 18.60
CA LYS A 218 -11.30 -22.44 20.02
C LYS A 218 -11.11 -23.94 20.16
N VAL A 219 -10.01 -24.34 20.77
CA VAL A 219 -9.89 -25.70 21.30
C VAL A 219 -10.80 -25.68 22.51
N ASP A 220 -11.96 -26.27 22.41
CA ASP A 220 -12.83 -26.55 23.54
C ASP A 220 -12.03 -27.42 24.51
N VAL A 221 -11.71 -26.86 25.70
CA VAL A 221 -11.17 -27.57 26.85
C VAL A 221 -12.33 -27.96 27.74
#